data_eaa5b2f6e4880c48a278a46e9b9616ad
#
_entry.id   eaa5b2f6e4880c48a278a46e9b9616ad
#
_cell.length_a   1.000
_cell.length_b   1.000
_cell.length_c   1.000
_cell.angle_alpha   90.00
_cell.angle_beta   90.00
_cell.angle_gamma   90.00
#
_symmetry.space_group_name_H-M   'P 1'
#
loop_
_entity.id
_entity.type
_entity.pdbx_description
1 polymer ?
#
loop_
_entity_poly.entity_id
_entity_poly.type
_entity_poly.pdbx_seq_one_letter_code
_entity_poly.pdbx_strand_id
1 'polypeptide(L)'
;MFAKRRPEAGARPGTLILSSNSQPVELRVTLIYGKHQKVFSCRSVEELPSRLIEGQFMWIDVRGQGDGTVLQQLASRFRITPLAMEDLVNAPQRPKMELFEHQQLLIAHSVPAAGRDMTPSQLGIVFDKQVVLTFHEDCDHVLKPIHERLENPNARLRRKGPDYLVYAILDACVDGCYPVLENLGESIEQLEEQALRDPRPELLAQIHHTKNILVRLRRSIWPQREMVLSLLTVDSPFIDKSTEEYLRDTTDHCTQLSDVVDMYRESTSGLINTYMSAVAHRSNEIMKVLTLLTSVFVPPTFLAGVYGMNFTSMPELSMEGAYPAALTVMGMMIAGTLFYFYRRGWLSRAPIEHSTEQSATAERKPRRPSRRVVVQSSHSHNIRKVA
;
A
#
# COMPACT_ATOMS: atom_id res chain seq x y z
N MET A 1 5.14 -1.26 -13.65
CA MET A 1 4.00 -1.25 -14.60
C MET A 1 3.52 -2.68 -14.68
N PHE A 2 2.26 -2.99 -14.36
CA PHE A 2 1.74 -4.34 -14.50
C PHE A 2 1.84 -4.72 -15.98
N ALA A 3 2.69 -5.67 -16.30
CA ALA A 3 2.72 -6.25 -17.65
C ALA A 3 1.44 -7.09 -17.79
N LYS A 4 0.35 -6.48 -18.29
CA LYS A 4 -0.85 -7.23 -18.64
C LYS A 4 -0.45 -8.29 -19.66
N ARG A 5 -0.83 -9.54 -19.39
CA ARG A 5 -0.76 -10.61 -20.39
C ARG A 5 -1.73 -10.22 -21.51
N ARG A 6 -1.20 -9.75 -22.63
CA ARG A 6 -2.01 -9.33 -23.78
C ARG A 6 -1.80 -10.30 -24.93
N PRO A 7 -2.87 -10.74 -25.58
CA PRO A 7 -2.74 -11.45 -26.83
C PRO A 7 -2.04 -10.57 -27.88
N GLU A 8 -1.44 -11.20 -28.87
CA GLU A 8 -0.87 -10.48 -30.00
C GLU A 8 -1.93 -9.62 -30.67
N ALA A 9 -1.50 -8.50 -31.28
CA ALA A 9 -2.41 -7.62 -31.99
C ALA A 9 -3.14 -8.39 -33.10
N GLY A 10 -4.48 -8.41 -33.07
CA GLY A 10 -5.31 -9.18 -34.01
C GLY A 10 -5.70 -10.59 -33.56
N ALA A 11 -5.30 -11.03 -32.36
CA ALA A 11 -5.78 -12.29 -31.81
C ALA A 11 -7.31 -12.28 -31.61
N ARG A 12 -7.92 -13.46 -31.69
CA ARG A 12 -9.37 -13.59 -31.50
C ARG A 12 -9.75 -13.24 -30.07
N PRO A 13 -10.89 -12.54 -29.83
CA PRO A 13 -11.43 -12.34 -28.50
C PRO A 13 -11.64 -13.70 -27.77
N GLY A 14 -11.33 -13.76 -26.48
CA GLY A 14 -11.38 -14.99 -25.69
C GLY A 14 -10.09 -15.83 -25.76
N THR A 15 -8.99 -15.30 -26.32
CA THR A 15 -7.70 -15.99 -26.35
C THR A 15 -7.07 -15.98 -24.96
N LEU A 16 -6.85 -17.18 -24.38
CA LEU A 16 -6.19 -17.33 -23.08
C LEU A 16 -4.67 -17.30 -23.25
N ILE A 17 -4.01 -16.47 -22.45
CA ILE A 17 -2.55 -16.41 -22.39
C ILE A 17 -2.08 -17.02 -21.07
N LEU A 18 -1.63 -18.26 -21.17
CA LEU A 18 -1.07 -18.98 -20.04
C LEU A 18 0.41 -18.57 -19.85
N SER A 19 0.80 -18.31 -18.61
CA SER A 19 2.22 -18.06 -18.30
C SER A 19 2.95 -19.39 -18.21
N SER A 20 4.18 -19.45 -18.75
CA SER A 20 5.06 -20.62 -18.59
C SER A 20 5.39 -20.94 -17.12
N ASN A 21 5.22 -19.98 -16.22
CA ASN A 21 5.45 -20.12 -14.78
C ASN A 21 4.17 -20.32 -13.97
N SER A 22 2.98 -20.38 -14.62
CA SER A 22 1.72 -20.64 -13.92
C SER A 22 1.69 -22.06 -13.34
N GLN A 23 1.18 -22.17 -12.13
CA GLN A 23 1.01 -23.48 -11.47
C GLN A 23 -0.06 -24.29 -12.20
N PRO A 24 0.03 -25.66 -12.19
CA PRO A 24 -1.04 -26.51 -12.64
C PRO A 24 -2.35 -26.18 -11.93
N VAL A 25 -3.46 -26.37 -12.64
CA VAL A 25 -4.79 -26.09 -12.06
C VAL A 25 -5.11 -27.14 -11.01
N GLU A 26 -5.43 -26.69 -9.81
CA GLU A 26 -5.96 -27.49 -8.71
C GLU A 26 -7.35 -26.96 -8.33
N LEU A 27 -8.33 -27.85 -8.22
CA LEU A 27 -9.69 -27.52 -7.86
C LEU A 27 -9.95 -27.97 -6.42
N ARG A 28 -10.12 -27.02 -5.51
CA ARG A 28 -10.61 -27.30 -4.15
C ARG A 28 -12.11 -27.06 -4.12
N VAL A 29 -12.85 -28.12 -3.87
CA VAL A 29 -14.33 -28.12 -3.90
C VAL A 29 -14.85 -28.18 -2.47
N THR A 30 -15.71 -27.25 -2.13
CA THR A 30 -16.43 -27.21 -0.85
C THR A 30 -17.93 -27.26 -1.13
N LEU A 31 -18.56 -28.35 -0.76
CA LEU A 31 -20.02 -28.52 -0.81
C LEU A 31 -20.59 -28.16 0.56
N ILE A 32 -21.58 -27.29 0.57
CA ILE A 32 -22.19 -26.78 1.80
C ILE A 32 -23.70 -27.06 1.79
N TYR A 33 -24.17 -27.71 2.84
CA TYR A 33 -25.59 -28.00 3.05
C TYR A 33 -25.94 -27.83 4.54
N GLY A 34 -26.52 -26.72 4.91
CA GLY A 34 -26.83 -26.38 6.28
C GLY A 34 -25.59 -26.44 7.19
N LYS A 35 -25.59 -27.36 8.17
CA LYS A 35 -24.43 -27.57 9.06
C LYS A 35 -23.38 -28.54 8.49
N HIS A 36 -23.69 -29.21 7.39
CA HIS A 36 -22.79 -30.19 6.79
C HIS A 36 -21.90 -29.55 5.73
N GLN A 37 -20.66 -30.02 5.68
CA GLN A 37 -19.68 -29.60 4.70
C GLN A 37 -18.91 -30.82 4.23
N LYS A 38 -18.65 -30.88 2.91
CA LYS A 38 -17.73 -31.85 2.32
C LYS A 38 -16.68 -31.09 1.53
N VAL A 39 -15.41 -31.29 1.86
CA VAL A 39 -14.28 -30.68 1.15
C VAL A 39 -13.49 -31.79 0.50
N PHE A 40 -13.10 -31.59 -0.75
CA PHE A 40 -12.21 -32.47 -1.51
C PHE A 40 -11.47 -31.66 -2.57
N SER A 41 -10.32 -32.17 -3.00
CA SER A 41 -9.59 -31.60 -4.14
C SER A 41 -9.66 -32.57 -5.30
N CYS A 42 -9.74 -32.01 -6.51
CA CYS A 42 -9.71 -32.79 -7.76
C CYS A 42 -8.90 -32.04 -8.82
N ARG A 43 -8.48 -32.72 -9.85
CA ARG A 43 -7.77 -32.15 -10.99
C ARG A 43 -8.57 -32.19 -12.29
N SER A 44 -9.68 -32.90 -12.29
CA SER A 44 -10.57 -33.03 -13.45
C SER A 44 -11.94 -32.43 -13.14
N VAL A 45 -12.51 -31.75 -14.12
CA VAL A 45 -13.88 -31.22 -14.05
C VAL A 45 -14.93 -32.31 -14.00
N GLU A 46 -14.62 -33.51 -14.47
CA GLU A 46 -15.50 -34.67 -14.45
C GLU A 46 -15.79 -35.19 -13.04
N GLU A 47 -14.86 -34.99 -12.10
CA GLU A 47 -15.02 -35.37 -10.70
C GLU A 47 -15.97 -34.44 -9.91
N LEU A 48 -16.36 -33.31 -10.49
CA LEU A 48 -17.29 -32.39 -9.86
C LEU A 48 -18.71 -32.96 -9.84
N PRO A 49 -19.51 -32.73 -8.78
CA PRO A 49 -20.90 -33.17 -8.70
C PRO A 49 -21.71 -32.70 -9.91
N SER A 50 -22.44 -33.59 -10.56
CA SER A 50 -23.26 -33.25 -11.72
C SER A 50 -24.54 -32.48 -11.38
N ARG A 51 -25.03 -32.61 -10.14
CA ARG A 51 -26.23 -31.91 -9.62
C ARG A 51 -26.04 -31.59 -8.16
N LEU A 52 -26.56 -30.43 -7.75
CA LEU A 52 -26.69 -30.03 -6.36
C LEU A 52 -28.11 -30.29 -5.89
N ILE A 53 -28.26 -30.69 -4.62
CA ILE A 53 -29.57 -30.82 -3.98
C ILE A 53 -30.12 -29.43 -3.60
N GLU A 54 -31.43 -29.33 -3.46
CA GLU A 54 -32.04 -28.06 -3.03
C GLU A 54 -31.49 -27.60 -1.67
N GLY A 55 -31.14 -26.33 -1.55
CA GLY A 55 -30.48 -25.75 -0.36
C GLY A 55 -29.00 -26.07 -0.21
N GLN A 56 -28.39 -26.76 -1.16
CA GLN A 56 -26.95 -26.98 -1.27
C GLN A 56 -26.33 -25.94 -2.17
N PHE A 57 -25.14 -25.44 -1.80
CA PHE A 57 -24.31 -24.67 -2.70
C PHE A 57 -22.88 -25.19 -2.73
N MET A 58 -22.16 -24.86 -3.79
CA MET A 58 -20.83 -25.34 -4.06
C MET A 58 -19.88 -24.17 -4.25
N TRP A 59 -18.75 -24.20 -3.56
CA TRP A 59 -17.63 -23.32 -3.83
C TRP A 59 -16.50 -24.12 -4.46
N ILE A 60 -16.06 -23.70 -5.64
CA ILE A 60 -14.91 -24.25 -6.37
C ILE A 60 -13.81 -23.18 -6.34
N ASP A 61 -12.76 -23.46 -5.61
CA ASP A 61 -11.58 -22.61 -5.57
C ASP A 61 -10.56 -23.16 -6.59
N VAL A 62 -10.38 -22.40 -7.68
CA VAL A 62 -9.52 -22.74 -8.82
C VAL A 62 -8.18 -22.05 -8.61
N ARG A 63 -7.21 -22.82 -8.14
CA ARG A 63 -5.84 -22.39 -7.93
C ARG A 63 -4.95 -22.74 -9.10
N GLY A 64 -4.16 -21.76 -9.58
CA GLY A 64 -3.30 -21.94 -10.75
C GLY A 64 -4.04 -21.78 -12.07
N GLN A 65 -3.31 -21.40 -13.10
CA GLN A 65 -3.85 -21.10 -14.45
C GLN A 65 -3.03 -21.78 -15.56
N GLY A 66 -2.21 -22.78 -15.21
CA GLY A 66 -1.26 -23.42 -16.14
C GLY A 66 -1.89 -24.44 -17.08
N ASP A 67 -3.15 -24.83 -16.91
CA ASP A 67 -3.83 -25.85 -17.74
C ASP A 67 -5.06 -25.25 -18.46
N GLY A 68 -4.84 -24.89 -19.74
CA GLY A 68 -5.91 -24.34 -20.58
C GLY A 68 -7.06 -25.31 -20.85
N THR A 69 -6.82 -26.63 -20.80
CA THR A 69 -7.84 -27.64 -21.05
C THR A 69 -8.84 -27.67 -19.91
N VAL A 70 -8.36 -27.72 -18.67
CA VAL A 70 -9.20 -27.67 -17.46
C VAL A 70 -10.00 -26.36 -17.39
N LEU A 71 -9.36 -25.22 -17.72
CA LEU A 71 -10.04 -23.93 -17.76
C LEU A 71 -11.15 -23.88 -18.81
N GLN A 72 -10.93 -24.44 -20.00
CA GLN A 72 -11.98 -24.54 -21.05
C GLN A 72 -13.11 -25.50 -20.65
N GLN A 73 -12.81 -26.60 -19.99
CA GLN A 73 -13.82 -27.53 -19.46
C GLN A 73 -14.68 -26.83 -18.37
N LEU A 74 -14.06 -26.06 -17.47
CA LEU A 74 -14.79 -25.22 -16.48
C LEU A 74 -15.68 -24.20 -17.17
N ALA A 75 -15.15 -23.49 -18.19
CA ALA A 75 -15.93 -22.53 -18.96
C ALA A 75 -17.16 -23.16 -19.60
N SER A 76 -17.00 -24.34 -20.24
CA SER A 76 -18.08 -25.07 -20.89
C SER A 76 -19.13 -25.53 -19.87
N ARG A 77 -18.69 -26.09 -18.74
CA ARG A 77 -19.58 -26.65 -17.71
C ARG A 77 -20.41 -25.58 -17.01
N PHE A 78 -19.78 -24.44 -16.66
CA PHE A 78 -20.43 -23.36 -15.95
C PHE A 78 -20.89 -22.22 -16.87
N ARG A 79 -20.92 -22.43 -18.18
CA ARG A 79 -21.37 -21.45 -19.18
C ARG A 79 -20.68 -20.11 -19.10
N ILE A 80 -19.39 -20.10 -18.71
CA ILE A 80 -18.57 -18.90 -18.69
C ILE A 80 -18.23 -18.52 -20.12
N THR A 81 -18.55 -17.29 -20.53
CA THR A 81 -18.26 -16.83 -21.90
C THR A 81 -16.76 -16.76 -22.17
N PRO A 82 -16.29 -16.90 -23.41
CA PRO A 82 -14.86 -16.81 -23.73
C PRO A 82 -14.23 -15.49 -23.28
N LEU A 83 -14.97 -14.37 -23.36
CA LEU A 83 -14.50 -13.05 -22.90
C LEU A 83 -14.38 -13.00 -21.37
N ALA A 84 -15.35 -13.54 -20.65
CA ALA A 84 -15.28 -13.62 -19.19
C ALA A 84 -14.10 -14.51 -18.75
N MET A 85 -13.85 -15.64 -19.43
CA MET A 85 -12.71 -16.50 -19.13
C MET A 85 -11.37 -15.81 -19.46
N GLU A 86 -11.32 -15.04 -20.53
CA GLU A 86 -10.15 -14.20 -20.84
C GLU A 86 -9.84 -13.23 -19.69
N ASP A 87 -10.85 -12.56 -19.15
CA ASP A 87 -10.66 -11.61 -18.03
C ASP A 87 -10.24 -12.29 -16.72
N LEU A 88 -10.71 -13.52 -16.49
CA LEU A 88 -10.32 -14.33 -15.33
C LEU A 88 -8.84 -14.76 -15.39
N VAL A 89 -8.35 -15.10 -16.60
CA VAL A 89 -7.03 -15.70 -16.81
C VAL A 89 -5.97 -14.69 -17.22
N ASN A 90 -6.28 -13.73 -18.10
CA ASN A 90 -5.31 -12.76 -18.63
C ASN A 90 -5.09 -11.62 -17.63
N ALA A 91 -4.62 -11.95 -16.44
CA ALA A 91 -4.32 -11.00 -15.37
C ALA A 91 -3.12 -10.07 -15.69
N PRO A 92 -3.05 -8.87 -15.09
CA PRO A 92 -4.07 -8.25 -14.26
C PRO A 92 -5.12 -7.47 -15.07
N GLN A 93 -6.37 -7.63 -14.71
CA GLN A 93 -7.49 -6.81 -15.17
C GLN A 93 -7.81 -5.72 -14.12
N ARG A 94 -8.52 -4.68 -14.54
CA ARG A 94 -9.07 -3.69 -13.62
C ARG A 94 -10.23 -4.33 -12.84
N PRO A 95 -10.37 -4.11 -11.53
CA PRO A 95 -11.56 -4.51 -10.79
C PRO A 95 -12.82 -4.04 -11.50
N LYS A 96 -13.75 -4.96 -11.71
CA LYS A 96 -15.02 -4.72 -12.41
C LYS A 96 -16.07 -5.77 -12.03
N MET A 97 -17.32 -5.43 -12.29
CA MET A 97 -18.48 -6.32 -12.21
C MET A 97 -19.15 -6.41 -13.57
N GLU A 98 -19.55 -7.60 -13.96
CA GLU A 98 -20.37 -7.85 -15.15
C GLU A 98 -21.52 -8.78 -14.79
N LEU A 99 -22.74 -8.41 -15.14
CA LEU A 99 -23.93 -9.21 -14.96
C LEU A 99 -24.27 -9.92 -16.27
N PHE A 100 -24.33 -11.25 -16.23
CA PHE A 100 -24.78 -12.10 -17.33
C PHE A 100 -26.16 -12.70 -17.00
N GLU A 101 -26.80 -13.29 -17.98
CA GLU A 101 -28.14 -13.88 -17.84
C GLU A 101 -28.22 -14.95 -16.73
N HIS A 102 -27.16 -15.77 -16.58
CA HIS A 102 -27.16 -16.94 -15.69
C HIS A 102 -26.15 -16.84 -14.53
N GLN A 103 -25.32 -15.83 -14.51
CA GLN A 103 -24.24 -15.67 -13.53
C GLN A 103 -23.72 -14.25 -13.47
N GLN A 104 -22.96 -13.96 -12.44
CA GLN A 104 -22.28 -12.68 -12.25
C GLN A 104 -20.78 -12.89 -12.14
N LEU A 105 -20.01 -12.04 -12.83
CA LEU A 105 -18.56 -12.01 -12.83
C LEU A 105 -18.07 -10.83 -12.02
N LEU A 106 -17.08 -11.05 -11.16
CA LEU A 106 -16.35 -10.03 -10.46
C LEU A 106 -14.85 -10.23 -10.67
N ILE A 107 -14.14 -9.16 -10.92
CA ILE A 107 -12.69 -9.12 -10.82
C ILE A 107 -12.34 -8.25 -9.65
N ALA A 108 -11.77 -8.84 -8.61
CA ALA A 108 -11.30 -8.16 -7.42
C ALA A 108 -9.77 -8.21 -7.33
N HIS A 109 -9.22 -7.34 -6.52
CA HIS A 109 -7.80 -7.35 -6.17
C HIS A 109 -7.62 -7.60 -4.68
N SER A 110 -6.63 -8.40 -4.34
CA SER A 110 -6.15 -8.56 -2.98
C SER A 110 -4.71 -8.07 -2.87
N VAL A 111 -4.33 -7.55 -1.71
CA VAL A 111 -2.98 -7.06 -1.46
C VAL A 111 -2.36 -7.92 -0.36
N PRO A 112 -1.22 -8.60 -0.62
CA PRO A 112 -0.57 -9.39 0.42
C PRO A 112 -0.02 -8.47 1.52
N ALA A 113 -0.30 -8.79 2.77
CA ALA A 113 0.10 -8.00 3.94
C ALA A 113 1.63 -7.94 4.15
N ALA A 114 2.38 -8.93 3.64
CA ALA A 114 3.83 -8.99 3.75
C ALA A 114 4.44 -9.42 2.41
N GLY A 115 5.40 -8.63 1.93
CA GLY A 115 6.12 -8.93 0.70
C GLY A 115 6.85 -7.70 0.17
N ARG A 116 7.99 -7.89 -0.47
CA ARG A 116 8.80 -6.77 -0.99
C ARG A 116 8.09 -5.91 -2.03
N ASP A 117 7.10 -6.43 -2.73
CA ASP A 117 6.52 -5.73 -3.88
C ASP A 117 5.10 -5.21 -3.65
N MET A 118 4.40 -5.56 -2.57
CA MET A 118 3.01 -5.13 -2.29
C MET A 118 2.16 -5.02 -3.58
N THR A 119 2.37 -6.01 -4.47
CA THR A 119 1.71 -6.02 -5.78
C THR A 119 0.35 -6.66 -5.62
N PRO A 120 -0.74 -5.95 -5.95
CA PRO A 120 -2.06 -6.53 -5.88
C PRO A 120 -2.17 -7.76 -6.78
N SER A 121 -2.73 -8.85 -6.23
CA SER A 121 -3.05 -10.07 -6.97
C SER A 121 -4.50 -10.06 -7.42
N GLN A 122 -4.78 -10.58 -8.60
CA GLN A 122 -6.14 -10.68 -9.13
C GLN A 122 -6.86 -11.89 -8.53
N LEU A 123 -8.10 -11.68 -8.12
CA LEU A 123 -9.06 -12.71 -7.76
C LEU A 123 -10.29 -12.58 -8.66
N GLY A 124 -10.48 -13.53 -9.55
CA GLY A 124 -11.70 -13.64 -10.35
C GLY A 124 -12.77 -14.41 -9.59
N ILE A 125 -14.00 -13.95 -9.62
CA ILE A 125 -15.15 -14.62 -8.97
C ILE A 125 -16.27 -14.70 -9.98
N VAL A 126 -16.80 -15.92 -10.18
CA VAL A 126 -18.01 -16.15 -10.97
C VAL A 126 -19.01 -16.84 -10.05
N PHE A 127 -20.23 -16.34 -9.99
CA PHE A 127 -21.22 -16.95 -9.11
C PHE A 127 -22.65 -16.86 -9.66
N ASP A 128 -23.45 -17.82 -9.23
CA ASP A 128 -24.89 -17.87 -9.40
C ASP A 128 -25.58 -18.18 -8.06
N LYS A 129 -26.84 -18.59 -8.08
CA LYS A 129 -27.62 -18.94 -6.86
C LYS A 129 -27.15 -20.19 -6.13
N GLN A 130 -26.29 -21.02 -6.72
CA GLN A 130 -25.87 -22.31 -6.19
C GLN A 130 -24.36 -22.54 -6.23
N VAL A 131 -23.63 -21.83 -7.08
CA VAL A 131 -22.20 -22.06 -7.31
C VAL A 131 -21.42 -20.77 -7.17
N VAL A 132 -20.26 -20.85 -6.53
CA VAL A 132 -19.22 -19.83 -6.55
C VAL A 132 -17.95 -20.45 -7.10
N LEU A 133 -17.33 -19.82 -8.08
CA LEU A 133 -16.00 -20.18 -8.57
C LEU A 133 -15.06 -19.01 -8.25
N THR A 134 -13.92 -19.31 -7.66
CA THR A 134 -12.82 -18.34 -7.47
C THR A 134 -11.63 -18.77 -8.32
N PHE A 135 -11.02 -17.82 -9.04
CA PHE A 135 -9.85 -18.04 -9.91
C PHE A 135 -8.70 -17.17 -9.44
N HIS A 136 -7.57 -17.79 -9.08
CA HIS A 136 -6.39 -17.07 -8.63
C HIS A 136 -5.09 -17.84 -8.83
N GLU A 137 -3.96 -17.12 -8.82
CA GLU A 137 -2.61 -17.71 -8.76
C GLU A 137 -1.99 -17.57 -7.36
N ASP A 138 -2.29 -16.47 -6.64
CA ASP A 138 -1.66 -16.13 -5.35
C ASP A 138 -2.60 -15.29 -4.45
N CYS A 139 -3.76 -15.86 -4.10
CA CYS A 139 -4.71 -15.23 -3.16
C CYS A 139 -5.01 -16.11 -1.94
N ASP A 140 -4.15 -17.07 -1.64
CA ASP A 140 -4.30 -17.96 -0.48
C ASP A 140 -4.44 -17.18 0.84
N HIS A 141 -3.76 -16.04 0.96
CA HIS A 141 -3.83 -15.19 2.16
C HIS A 141 -5.23 -14.64 2.44
N VAL A 142 -6.08 -14.50 1.41
CA VAL A 142 -7.48 -14.08 1.53
C VAL A 142 -8.41 -15.28 1.68
N LEU A 143 -8.23 -16.31 0.86
CA LEU A 143 -9.18 -17.43 0.76
C LEU A 143 -9.02 -18.45 1.89
N LYS A 144 -7.80 -18.66 2.39
CA LYS A 144 -7.55 -19.59 3.50
C LYS A 144 -8.35 -19.25 4.76
N PRO A 145 -8.40 -17.98 5.25
CA PRO A 145 -9.25 -17.62 6.39
C PRO A 145 -10.74 -17.86 6.14
N ILE A 146 -11.22 -17.73 4.91
CA ILE A 146 -12.61 -18.02 4.55
C ILE A 146 -12.88 -19.53 4.62
N HIS A 147 -11.96 -20.35 4.10
CA HIS A 147 -12.06 -21.81 4.23
C HIS A 147 -12.07 -22.23 5.71
N GLU A 148 -11.20 -21.68 6.56
CA GLU A 148 -11.16 -21.96 8.00
C GLU A 148 -12.47 -21.52 8.70
N ARG A 149 -13.04 -20.37 8.34
CA ARG A 149 -14.36 -19.95 8.85
C ARG A 149 -15.48 -20.90 8.48
N LEU A 150 -15.41 -21.52 7.30
CA LEU A 150 -16.38 -22.53 6.86
C LEU A 150 -16.27 -23.83 7.63
N GLU A 151 -15.17 -24.16 8.29
CA GLU A 151 -15.04 -25.36 9.13
C GLU A 151 -15.98 -25.32 10.33
N ASN A 152 -16.31 -24.14 10.84
CA ASN A 152 -17.24 -23.97 11.93
C ASN A 152 -18.69 -24.23 11.48
N PRO A 153 -19.39 -25.27 12.00
CA PRO A 153 -20.77 -25.61 11.61
C PRO A 153 -21.79 -24.51 11.89
N ASN A 154 -21.48 -23.59 12.81
CA ASN A 154 -22.35 -22.48 13.18
C ASN A 154 -22.05 -21.19 12.44
N ALA A 155 -21.06 -21.18 11.53
CA ALA A 155 -20.71 -20.01 10.76
C ALA A 155 -21.89 -19.49 9.93
N ARG A 156 -22.05 -18.17 9.87
CA ARG A 156 -23.07 -17.52 9.02
C ARG A 156 -22.88 -17.89 7.55
N LEU A 157 -21.62 -18.04 7.10
CA LEU A 157 -21.25 -18.47 5.75
C LEU A 157 -21.92 -19.76 5.29
N ARG A 158 -22.25 -20.68 6.23
CA ARG A 158 -22.95 -21.94 5.90
C ARG A 158 -24.47 -21.79 5.83
N ARG A 159 -25.03 -20.77 6.47
CA ARG A 159 -26.48 -20.55 6.57
C ARG A 159 -27.00 -19.60 5.50
N LYS A 160 -26.14 -18.75 5.01
CA LYS A 160 -26.40 -17.79 3.94
C LYS A 160 -26.02 -18.42 2.59
N GLY A 161 -26.45 -17.82 1.52
CA GLY A 161 -26.21 -18.28 0.19
C GLY A 161 -24.81 -17.99 -0.38
N PRO A 162 -24.62 -18.30 -1.67
CA PRO A 162 -23.40 -17.99 -2.42
C PRO A 162 -23.03 -16.51 -2.39
N ASP A 163 -24.02 -15.63 -2.46
CA ASP A 163 -23.86 -14.18 -2.41
C ASP A 163 -23.16 -13.69 -1.12
N TYR A 164 -23.52 -14.28 0.02
CA TYR A 164 -22.87 -13.96 1.29
C TYR A 164 -21.42 -14.48 1.34
N LEU A 165 -21.13 -15.61 0.68
CA LEU A 165 -19.75 -16.08 0.52
C LEU A 165 -18.95 -15.09 -0.34
N VAL A 166 -19.52 -14.63 -1.45
CA VAL A 166 -18.91 -13.62 -2.33
C VAL A 166 -18.63 -12.31 -1.56
N TYR A 167 -19.61 -11.82 -0.78
CA TYR A 167 -19.40 -10.70 0.11
C TYR A 167 -18.21 -10.94 1.05
N ALA A 168 -18.17 -12.10 1.73
CA ALA A 168 -17.11 -12.38 2.69
C ALA A 168 -15.71 -12.47 2.05
N ILE A 169 -15.63 -12.90 0.80
CA ILE A 169 -14.38 -12.89 0.01
C ILE A 169 -13.98 -11.47 -0.35
N LEU A 170 -14.92 -10.63 -0.81
CA LEU A 170 -14.66 -9.23 -1.13
C LEU A 170 -14.23 -8.44 0.10
N ASP A 171 -14.90 -8.64 1.21
CA ASP A 171 -14.60 -8.03 2.51
C ASP A 171 -13.17 -8.39 2.96
N ALA A 172 -12.80 -9.67 2.87
CA ALA A 172 -11.45 -10.10 3.18
C ALA A 172 -10.37 -9.51 2.23
N CYS A 173 -10.69 -9.27 0.95
CA CYS A 173 -9.81 -8.56 0.03
C CYS A 173 -9.58 -7.10 0.46
N VAL A 174 -10.62 -6.44 0.94
CA VAL A 174 -10.59 -5.05 1.41
C VAL A 174 -9.86 -4.96 2.74
N ASP A 175 -10.20 -5.82 3.69
CA ASP A 175 -9.56 -5.88 5.02
C ASP A 175 -8.06 -6.14 4.95
N GLY A 176 -7.63 -6.94 3.96
CA GLY A 176 -6.21 -7.19 3.70
C GLY A 176 -5.40 -5.94 3.35
N CYS A 177 -6.06 -4.83 2.97
CA CYS A 177 -5.37 -3.57 2.66
C CYS A 177 -4.98 -2.78 3.92
N TYR A 178 -5.69 -2.94 5.05
CA TYR A 178 -5.41 -2.16 6.27
C TYR A 178 -3.99 -2.35 6.80
N PRO A 179 -3.49 -3.59 7.04
CA PRO A 179 -2.13 -3.78 7.53
C PRO A 179 -1.06 -3.21 6.59
N VAL A 180 -1.34 -3.23 5.28
CA VAL A 180 -0.42 -2.67 4.26
C VAL A 180 -0.35 -1.15 4.39
N LEU A 181 -1.50 -0.48 4.59
CA LEU A 181 -1.56 0.97 4.76
C LEU A 181 -0.97 1.42 6.11
N GLU A 182 -1.17 0.64 7.19
CA GLU A 182 -0.53 0.91 8.48
C GLU A 182 1.00 0.90 8.35
N ASN A 183 1.57 -0.14 7.75
CA ASN A 183 3.02 -0.24 7.51
C ASN A 183 3.55 0.89 6.61
N LEU A 184 2.76 1.31 5.60
CA LEU A 184 3.14 2.43 4.73
C LEU A 184 3.09 3.75 5.47
N GLY A 185 2.11 3.96 6.36
CA GLY A 185 2.01 5.14 7.22
C GLY A 185 3.25 5.28 8.10
N GLU A 186 3.63 4.22 8.82
CA GLU A 186 4.84 4.20 9.64
C GLU A 186 6.11 4.47 8.80
N SER A 187 6.17 3.91 7.59
CA SER A 187 7.31 4.14 6.69
C SER A 187 7.38 5.60 6.22
N ILE A 188 6.25 6.25 5.95
CA ILE A 188 6.19 7.66 5.55
C ILE A 188 6.65 8.57 6.69
N GLU A 189 6.20 8.31 7.93
CA GLU A 189 6.63 9.06 9.12
C GLU A 189 8.14 8.94 9.35
N GLN A 190 8.69 7.74 9.22
CA GLN A 190 10.13 7.52 9.33
C GLN A 190 10.93 8.23 8.24
N LEU A 191 10.43 8.23 7.00
CA LEU A 191 11.05 8.95 5.89
C LEU A 191 11.03 10.46 6.12
N GLU A 192 9.96 11.00 6.71
CA GLU A 192 9.85 12.43 7.06
C GLU A 192 10.87 12.83 8.12
N GLU A 193 10.97 12.07 9.19
CA GLU A 193 11.96 12.31 10.23
C GLU A 193 13.39 12.28 9.70
N GLN A 194 13.70 11.29 8.85
CA GLN A 194 15.02 11.18 8.22
C GLN A 194 15.31 12.32 7.25
N ALA A 195 14.30 12.76 6.47
CA ALA A 195 14.45 13.86 5.52
C ALA A 195 14.81 15.19 6.23
N LEU A 196 14.27 15.40 7.44
CA LEU A 196 14.56 16.59 8.24
C LEU A 196 15.93 16.52 8.94
N ARG A 197 16.31 15.34 9.46
CA ARG A 197 17.55 15.19 10.25
C ARG A 197 18.80 15.00 9.39
N ASP A 198 18.75 14.15 8.38
CA ASP A 198 19.91 13.79 7.57
C ASP A 198 19.51 13.45 6.13
N PRO A 199 19.31 14.46 5.28
CA PRO A 199 18.89 14.27 3.89
C PRO A 199 19.99 13.62 3.04
N ARG A 200 19.94 12.29 2.90
CA ARG A 200 20.85 11.51 2.05
C ARG A 200 20.23 11.19 0.69
N PRO A 201 21.04 10.99 -0.38
CA PRO A 201 20.50 10.68 -1.72
C PRO A 201 19.64 9.41 -1.77
N GLU A 202 19.97 8.40 -0.93
CA GLU A 202 19.24 7.12 -0.85
C GLU A 202 17.79 7.32 -0.39
N LEU A 203 17.54 8.34 0.43
CA LEU A 203 16.22 8.67 0.95
C LEU A 203 15.25 9.06 -0.16
N LEU A 204 15.73 9.80 -1.16
CA LEU A 204 14.93 10.17 -2.32
C LEU A 204 14.44 8.96 -3.10
N ALA A 205 15.28 7.93 -3.24
CA ALA A 205 14.91 6.68 -3.89
C ALA A 205 13.82 5.93 -3.09
N GLN A 206 13.91 5.94 -1.76
CA GLN A 206 12.90 5.33 -0.89
C GLN A 206 11.56 6.07 -0.95
N ILE A 207 11.58 7.41 -0.95
CA ILE A 207 10.38 8.24 -1.11
C ILE A 207 9.70 7.93 -2.46
N HIS A 208 10.47 7.85 -3.55
CA HIS A 208 9.93 7.48 -4.87
C HIS A 208 9.39 6.05 -4.90
N HIS A 209 10.03 5.10 -4.22
CA HIS A 209 9.54 3.73 -4.10
C HIS A 209 8.19 3.69 -3.40
N THR A 210 8.06 4.32 -2.23
CA THR A 210 6.80 4.44 -1.48
C THR A 210 5.70 5.10 -2.30
N LYS A 211 6.01 6.20 -3.00
CA LYS A 211 5.07 6.85 -3.91
C LYS A 211 4.58 5.90 -5.02
N ASN A 212 5.46 5.07 -5.58
CA ASN A 212 5.08 4.10 -6.61
C ASN A 212 4.16 2.99 -6.05
N ILE A 213 4.39 2.54 -4.81
CA ILE A 213 3.49 1.59 -4.13
C ILE A 213 2.10 2.22 -3.98
N LEU A 214 2.00 3.43 -3.47
CA LEU A 214 0.73 4.15 -3.29
C LEU A 214 -0.02 4.35 -4.61
N VAL A 215 0.69 4.63 -5.70
CA VAL A 215 0.07 4.72 -7.04
C VAL A 215 -0.49 3.37 -7.49
N ARG A 216 0.20 2.26 -7.20
CA ARG A 216 -0.32 0.91 -7.51
C ARG A 216 -1.55 0.58 -6.66
N LEU A 217 -1.50 0.85 -5.36
CA LEU A 217 -2.64 0.62 -4.46
C LEU A 217 -3.87 1.43 -4.89
N ARG A 218 -3.70 2.71 -5.23
CA ARG A 218 -4.80 3.53 -5.72
C ARG A 218 -5.45 2.95 -6.97
N ARG A 219 -4.65 2.44 -7.92
CA ARG A 219 -5.14 1.80 -9.15
C ARG A 219 -5.90 0.50 -8.87
N SER A 220 -5.71 -0.09 -7.71
CA SER A 220 -6.41 -1.30 -7.27
C SER A 220 -7.67 -0.94 -6.46
N ILE A 221 -7.53 -0.14 -5.42
CA ILE A 221 -8.59 0.15 -4.44
C ILE A 221 -9.70 0.99 -5.05
N TRP A 222 -9.38 2.01 -5.84
CA TRP A 222 -10.40 2.89 -6.41
C TRP A 222 -11.37 2.17 -7.36
N PRO A 223 -10.91 1.36 -8.34
CA PRO A 223 -11.83 0.56 -9.14
C PRO A 223 -12.57 -0.53 -8.34
N GLN A 224 -11.96 -1.05 -7.27
CA GLN A 224 -12.62 -2.04 -6.41
C GLN A 224 -13.81 -1.42 -5.67
N ARG A 225 -13.67 -0.18 -5.18
CA ARG A 225 -14.79 0.59 -4.64
C ARG A 225 -15.93 0.73 -5.67
N GLU A 226 -15.60 1.13 -6.91
CA GLU A 226 -16.58 1.25 -7.99
C GLU A 226 -17.26 -0.08 -8.30
N MET A 227 -16.52 -1.17 -8.27
CA MET A 227 -17.04 -2.52 -8.49
C MET A 227 -18.02 -2.93 -7.38
N VAL A 228 -17.66 -2.73 -6.09
CA VAL A 228 -18.57 -3.05 -4.96
C VAL A 228 -19.81 -2.14 -4.98
N LEU A 229 -19.66 -0.87 -5.30
CA LEU A 229 -20.80 0.04 -5.47
C LEU A 229 -21.74 -0.41 -6.60
N SER A 230 -21.18 -0.93 -7.69
CA SER A 230 -21.99 -1.47 -8.81
C SER A 230 -22.83 -2.68 -8.38
N LEU A 231 -22.37 -3.50 -7.41
CA LEU A 231 -23.16 -4.60 -6.85
C LEU A 231 -24.42 -4.12 -6.10
N LEU A 232 -24.39 -2.89 -5.57
CA LEU A 232 -25.53 -2.28 -4.85
C LEU A 232 -26.48 -1.54 -5.78
N THR A 233 -26.00 -1.07 -6.94
CA THR A 233 -26.79 -0.24 -7.85
C THR A 233 -27.46 -1.03 -8.97
N VAL A 234 -26.88 -2.18 -9.34
CA VAL A 234 -27.43 -3.05 -10.37
C VAL A 234 -28.34 -4.07 -9.70
N ASP A 235 -29.61 -4.12 -10.13
CA ASP A 235 -30.58 -5.13 -9.66
C ASP A 235 -30.15 -6.52 -10.14
N SER A 236 -29.46 -7.25 -9.29
CA SER A 236 -28.93 -8.57 -9.60
C SER A 236 -29.81 -9.67 -8.98
N PRO A 237 -30.28 -10.65 -9.78
CA PRO A 237 -31.04 -11.76 -9.26
C PRO A 237 -30.23 -12.71 -8.39
N PHE A 238 -28.91 -12.51 -8.30
CA PHE A 238 -27.95 -13.38 -7.59
C PHE A 238 -27.55 -12.83 -6.21
N ILE A 239 -28.00 -11.61 -5.85
CA ILE A 239 -27.68 -10.98 -4.57
C ILE A 239 -28.97 -10.75 -3.78
N ASP A 240 -29.04 -11.29 -2.58
CA ASP A 240 -30.15 -11.09 -1.68
C ASP A 240 -30.09 -9.72 -0.97
N LYS A 241 -31.24 -9.10 -0.73
CA LYS A 241 -31.34 -7.83 0.02
C LYS A 241 -30.65 -7.89 1.38
N SER A 242 -30.62 -9.05 2.01
CA SER A 242 -29.95 -9.25 3.29
C SER A 242 -28.42 -9.21 3.18
N THR A 243 -27.87 -9.38 1.98
CA THR A 243 -26.43 -9.29 1.71
C THR A 243 -26.02 -7.87 1.27
N GLU A 244 -26.94 -7.08 0.74
CA GLU A 244 -26.69 -5.68 0.35
C GLU A 244 -26.24 -4.82 1.54
N GLU A 245 -26.75 -5.06 2.76
CA GLU A 245 -26.34 -4.33 3.98
C GLU A 245 -24.83 -4.51 4.24
N TYR A 246 -24.33 -5.73 4.06
CA TYR A 246 -22.91 -6.04 4.24
C TYR A 246 -22.04 -5.47 3.11
N LEU A 247 -22.53 -5.51 1.87
CA LEU A 247 -21.82 -4.90 0.73
C LEU A 247 -21.74 -3.37 0.86
N ARG A 248 -22.71 -2.73 1.51
CA ARG A 248 -22.68 -1.30 1.80
C ARG A 248 -21.57 -0.97 2.79
N ASP A 249 -21.42 -1.77 3.85
CA ASP A 249 -20.32 -1.66 4.82
C ASP A 249 -18.95 -1.82 4.12
N THR A 250 -18.80 -2.85 3.26
CA THR A 250 -17.58 -3.02 2.45
C THR A 250 -17.31 -1.81 1.52
N THR A 251 -18.36 -1.17 0.99
CA THR A 251 -18.21 0.05 0.16
C THR A 251 -17.67 1.22 0.98
N ASP A 252 -18.14 1.36 2.23
CA ASP A 252 -17.66 2.39 3.15
C ASP A 252 -16.18 2.15 3.52
N HIS A 253 -15.79 0.89 3.78
CA HIS A 253 -14.39 0.50 3.99
C HIS A 253 -13.52 0.83 2.76
N CYS A 254 -13.96 0.52 1.54
CA CYS A 254 -13.25 0.88 0.32
C CYS A 254 -13.08 2.39 0.17
N THR A 255 -14.08 3.17 0.57
CA THR A 255 -14.03 4.64 0.54
C THR A 255 -12.98 5.14 1.51
N GLN A 256 -13.00 4.67 2.75
CA GLN A 256 -12.00 5.03 3.76
C GLN A 256 -10.58 4.68 3.33
N LEU A 257 -10.36 3.48 2.77
CA LEU A 257 -9.05 3.09 2.25
C LEU A 257 -8.58 3.99 1.09
N SER A 258 -9.51 4.39 0.21
CA SER A 258 -9.20 5.31 -0.90
C SER A 258 -8.73 6.66 -0.39
N ASP A 259 -9.41 7.21 0.64
CA ASP A 259 -9.09 8.49 1.25
C ASP A 259 -7.70 8.43 1.94
N VAL A 260 -7.40 7.35 2.65
CA VAL A 260 -6.08 7.14 3.29
C VAL A 260 -4.97 7.05 2.24
N VAL A 261 -5.19 6.33 1.14
CA VAL A 261 -4.19 6.24 0.05
C VAL A 261 -3.95 7.60 -0.59
N ASP A 262 -4.99 8.41 -0.82
CA ASP A 262 -4.85 9.74 -1.41
C ASP A 262 -4.13 10.69 -0.43
N MET A 263 -4.42 10.64 0.87
CA MET A 263 -3.71 11.37 1.93
C MET A 263 -2.21 11.01 1.96
N TYR A 264 -1.88 9.73 1.95
CA TYR A 264 -0.47 9.27 1.94
C TYR A 264 0.28 9.68 0.68
N ARG A 265 -0.40 9.70 -0.48
CA ARG A 265 0.19 10.20 -1.73
C ARG A 265 0.51 11.69 -1.67
N GLU A 266 -0.36 12.47 -1.09
CA GLU A 266 -0.14 13.91 -0.88
C GLU A 266 1.02 14.15 0.09
N SER A 267 1.04 13.46 1.23
CA SER A 267 2.12 13.50 2.21
C SER A 267 3.47 13.13 1.57
N THR A 268 3.52 12.00 0.84
CA THR A 268 4.74 11.57 0.15
C THR A 268 5.21 12.56 -0.91
N SER A 269 4.29 13.28 -1.57
CA SER A 269 4.64 14.33 -2.53
C SER A 269 5.18 15.57 -1.83
N GLY A 270 4.64 15.94 -0.67
CA GLY A 270 5.15 16.99 0.21
C GLY A 270 6.55 16.68 0.74
N LEU A 271 6.80 15.42 1.04
CA LEU A 271 8.07 14.93 1.56
C LEU A 271 9.25 15.19 0.61
N ILE A 272 9.03 15.15 -0.70
CA ILE A 272 10.04 15.51 -1.70
C ILE A 272 10.43 16.98 -1.56
N ASN A 273 9.46 17.87 -1.32
CA ASN A 273 9.74 19.30 -1.12
C ASN A 273 10.49 19.54 0.19
N THR A 274 10.11 18.84 1.25
CA THR A 274 10.80 18.88 2.55
C THR A 274 12.25 18.43 2.40
N TYR A 275 12.51 17.32 1.71
CA TYR A 275 13.84 16.81 1.41
C TYR A 275 14.67 17.85 0.63
N MET A 276 14.13 18.42 -0.44
CA MET A 276 14.82 19.43 -1.24
C MET A 276 15.15 20.69 -0.42
N SER A 277 14.24 21.12 0.46
CA SER A 277 14.47 22.24 1.37
C SER A 277 15.56 21.93 2.38
N ALA A 278 15.59 20.73 2.95
CA ALA A 278 16.62 20.29 3.88
C ALA A 278 18.01 20.23 3.21
N VAL A 279 18.10 19.71 1.97
CA VAL A 279 19.34 19.68 1.19
C VAL A 279 19.83 21.11 0.91
N ALA A 280 18.92 22.02 0.50
CA ALA A 280 19.27 23.42 0.25
C ALA A 280 19.76 24.10 1.53
N HIS A 281 19.10 23.87 2.66
CA HIS A 281 19.52 24.38 3.96
C HIS A 281 20.93 23.90 4.34
N ARG A 282 21.20 22.59 4.20
CA ARG A 282 22.54 22.01 4.46
C ARG A 282 23.61 22.59 3.55
N SER A 283 23.29 22.77 2.26
CA SER A 283 24.19 23.40 1.29
C SER A 283 24.52 24.85 1.71
N ASN A 284 23.51 25.62 2.15
CA ASN A 284 23.70 26.97 2.62
C ASN A 284 24.56 27.04 3.92
N GLU A 285 24.42 26.06 4.81
CA GLU A 285 25.28 25.95 5.99
C GLU A 285 26.75 25.69 5.62
N ILE A 286 27.00 24.78 4.67
CA ILE A 286 28.37 24.51 4.17
C ILE A 286 28.94 25.77 3.54
N MET A 287 28.17 26.45 2.68
CA MET A 287 28.59 27.71 2.05
C MET A 287 28.90 28.79 3.09
N LYS A 288 28.10 28.89 4.16
CA LYS A 288 28.34 29.82 5.28
C LYS A 288 29.67 29.54 5.98
N VAL A 289 29.95 28.26 6.28
CA VAL A 289 31.23 27.85 6.90
C VAL A 289 32.41 28.16 5.97
N LEU A 290 32.31 27.86 4.69
CA LEU A 290 33.35 28.14 3.70
C LEU A 290 33.59 29.64 3.56
N THR A 291 32.52 30.44 3.49
CA THR A 291 32.61 31.93 3.45
C THR A 291 33.27 32.48 4.68
N LEU A 292 32.94 31.95 5.87
CA LEU A 292 33.55 32.34 7.14
C LEU A 292 35.07 32.08 7.13
N LEU A 293 35.48 30.86 6.74
CA LEU A 293 36.89 30.48 6.66
C LEU A 293 37.65 31.36 5.67
N THR A 294 37.13 31.52 4.46
CA THR A 294 37.81 32.36 3.44
C THR A 294 37.90 33.81 3.86
N SER A 295 36.84 34.40 4.42
CA SER A 295 36.83 35.80 4.87
C SER A 295 37.79 36.06 6.01
N VAL A 296 38.07 35.10 6.90
CA VAL A 296 39.01 35.23 8.01
C VAL A 296 40.45 35.09 7.53
N PHE A 297 40.74 34.14 6.61
CA PHE A 297 42.12 33.82 6.23
C PHE A 297 42.65 34.61 5.02
N VAL A 298 41.81 34.98 4.04
CA VAL A 298 42.23 35.64 2.81
C VAL A 298 42.95 36.99 3.07
N PRO A 299 42.45 37.94 3.91
CA PRO A 299 43.11 39.22 4.13
C PRO A 299 44.49 39.08 4.79
N PRO A 300 44.68 38.29 5.87
CA PRO A 300 46.03 38.07 6.44
C PRO A 300 46.98 37.38 5.47
N THR A 301 46.48 36.39 4.67
CA THR A 301 47.30 35.67 3.69
C THR A 301 47.75 36.60 2.57
N PHE A 302 46.87 37.51 2.11
CA PHE A 302 47.23 38.53 1.14
C PHE A 302 48.34 39.43 1.68
N LEU A 303 48.21 39.91 2.92
CA LEU A 303 49.23 40.75 3.56
C LEU A 303 50.57 40.00 3.68
N ALA A 304 50.55 38.76 4.15
CA ALA A 304 51.74 37.90 4.23
C ALA A 304 52.36 37.64 2.85
N GLY A 305 51.54 37.48 1.81
CA GLY A 305 51.98 37.32 0.43
C GLY A 305 52.69 38.54 -0.11
N VAL A 306 52.18 39.77 0.16
CA VAL A 306 52.82 41.02 -0.24
C VAL A 306 54.18 41.14 0.42
N TYR A 307 54.30 40.94 1.74
CA TYR A 307 55.58 40.99 2.44
C TYR A 307 56.53 39.82 2.15
N GLY A 308 56.03 38.74 1.58
CA GLY A 308 56.82 37.61 1.10
C GLY A 308 57.36 37.78 -0.33
N MET A 309 57.09 38.90 -0.99
CA MET A 309 57.61 39.19 -2.36
C MET A 309 59.08 39.63 -2.27
N ASN A 310 59.88 39.19 -3.26
CA ASN A 310 61.33 39.49 -3.33
C ASN A 310 61.61 40.80 -4.09
N PHE A 311 60.98 41.90 -3.69
CA PHE A 311 61.34 43.23 -4.22
C PHE A 311 62.56 43.78 -3.53
N THR A 312 63.47 44.41 -4.31
CA THR A 312 64.75 44.98 -3.83
C THR A 312 64.59 46.29 -3.02
N SER A 313 63.41 46.92 -3.08
CA SER A 313 63.10 48.15 -2.38
C SER A 313 61.77 48.05 -1.62
N MET A 314 61.80 47.47 -0.42
CA MET A 314 60.70 47.45 0.53
C MET A 314 61.18 48.17 1.84
N PRO A 315 60.93 49.45 1.98
CA PRO A 315 61.46 50.23 3.15
C PRO A 315 60.91 49.74 4.49
N GLU A 316 59.69 49.14 4.49
CA GLU A 316 59.03 48.58 5.67
C GLU A 316 59.76 47.37 6.29
N LEU A 317 60.48 46.57 5.47
CA LEU A 317 61.26 45.41 5.95
C LEU A 317 62.52 45.78 6.72
N SER A 318 63.02 47.00 6.52
CA SER A 318 64.21 47.51 7.22
C SER A 318 63.88 48.22 8.52
N MET A 319 62.66 48.45 8.91
CA MET A 319 62.21 49.11 10.13
C MET A 319 62.25 48.13 11.32
N GLU A 320 62.95 48.61 12.41
CA GLU A 320 62.88 47.88 13.70
C GLU A 320 61.44 47.84 14.23
N GLY A 321 60.86 46.61 14.37
CA GLY A 321 59.50 46.46 14.85
C GLY A 321 58.44 46.20 13.72
N ALA A 322 58.81 46.18 12.44
CA ALA A 322 57.89 45.91 11.35
C ALA A 322 57.22 44.53 11.44
N TYR A 323 57.97 43.51 11.88
CA TYR A 323 57.41 42.12 12.03
C TYR A 323 56.29 42.05 13.07
N PRO A 324 56.49 42.55 14.37
CA PRO A 324 55.41 42.58 15.34
C PRO A 324 54.26 43.48 14.94
N ALA A 325 54.50 44.58 14.22
CA ALA A 325 53.40 45.39 13.66
C ALA A 325 52.56 44.70 12.63
N ALA A 326 53.16 43.95 11.68
CA ALA A 326 52.48 43.19 10.69
C ALA A 326 51.62 42.07 11.34
N LEU A 327 52.17 41.37 12.33
CA LEU A 327 51.40 40.35 13.08
C LEU A 327 50.22 40.97 13.85
N THR A 328 50.39 42.16 14.41
CA THR A 328 49.31 42.88 15.10
C THR A 328 48.21 43.28 14.14
N VAL A 329 48.55 43.76 12.95
CA VAL A 329 47.59 44.12 11.91
C VAL A 329 46.82 42.87 11.42
N MET A 330 47.52 41.77 11.18
CA MET A 330 46.87 40.49 10.82
C MET A 330 45.95 40.02 11.94
N GLY A 331 46.38 40.10 13.20
CA GLY A 331 45.55 39.73 14.36
C GLY A 331 44.30 40.63 14.46
N MET A 332 44.42 41.92 14.21
CA MET A 332 43.29 42.87 14.19
C MET A 332 42.32 42.57 13.04
N MET A 333 42.82 42.19 11.85
CA MET A 333 41.97 41.77 10.72
C MET A 333 41.14 40.53 11.07
N ILE A 334 41.78 39.50 11.63
CA ILE A 334 41.10 38.28 12.09
C ILE A 334 40.04 38.60 13.16
N ALA A 335 40.45 39.33 14.20
CA ALA A 335 39.55 39.69 15.29
C ALA A 335 38.37 40.57 14.82
N GLY A 336 38.61 41.52 13.94
CA GLY A 336 37.59 42.38 13.35
C GLY A 336 36.59 41.60 12.50
N THR A 337 37.09 40.68 11.66
CA THR A 337 36.23 39.79 10.84
C THR A 337 35.38 38.87 11.70
N LEU A 338 35.98 38.24 12.72
CA LEU A 338 35.24 37.37 13.65
C LEU A 338 34.19 38.15 14.45
N PHE A 339 34.54 39.37 14.91
CA PHE A 339 33.61 40.26 15.62
C PHE A 339 32.44 40.69 14.72
N TYR A 340 32.69 40.99 13.44
CA TYR A 340 31.66 41.33 12.46
C TYR A 340 30.69 40.15 12.29
N PHE A 341 31.20 38.93 12.08
CA PHE A 341 30.36 37.75 11.93
C PHE A 341 29.62 37.36 13.22
N TYR A 342 30.25 37.60 14.40
CA TYR A 342 29.58 37.42 15.68
C TYR A 342 28.39 38.37 15.83
N ARG A 343 28.57 39.67 15.53
CA ARG A 343 27.44 40.63 15.55
C ARG A 343 26.34 40.33 14.53
N ARG A 344 26.66 39.72 13.42
CA ARG A 344 25.68 39.25 12.42
C ARG A 344 24.97 37.93 12.79
N GLY A 345 25.32 37.31 13.91
CA GLY A 345 24.76 36.06 14.36
C GLY A 345 25.20 34.82 13.55
N TRP A 346 26.25 34.97 12.71
CA TRP A 346 26.74 33.85 11.88
C TRP A 346 27.53 32.84 12.68
N LEU A 347 28.09 33.20 13.85
CA LEU A 347 28.82 32.33 14.78
C LEU A 347 27.91 31.70 15.84
N SER A 348 26.69 32.21 16.02
CA SER A 348 25.69 31.57 16.88
C SER A 348 25.15 30.32 16.17
N ARG A 349 25.32 29.15 16.74
CA ARG A 349 24.46 28.01 16.41
C ARG A 349 23.05 28.48 16.78
N ALA A 350 22.17 28.60 15.81
CA ALA A 350 20.74 28.62 16.12
C ALA A 350 20.44 27.36 16.94
N PRO A 351 19.84 27.44 18.12
CA PRO A 351 19.34 26.28 18.79
C PRO A 351 18.35 25.66 17.79
N ILE A 352 18.54 24.41 17.46
CA ILE A 352 17.45 23.60 16.86
C ILE A 352 16.41 23.58 17.96
N GLU A 353 15.42 24.48 17.88
CA GLU A 353 14.28 24.44 18.78
C GLU A 353 13.60 23.10 18.61
N HIS A 354 13.84 22.22 19.56
CA HIS A 354 13.00 21.07 19.85
C HIS A 354 11.63 21.55 20.36
N SER A 355 10.90 22.32 19.53
CA SER A 355 9.54 22.77 19.85
C SER A 355 8.50 21.67 19.72
N THR A 356 8.91 20.43 19.43
CA THR A 356 7.98 19.31 19.28
C THR A 356 7.97 18.36 20.49
N GLU A 357 8.96 18.44 21.41
CA GLU A 357 8.97 17.51 22.57
C GLU A 357 8.05 17.91 23.73
N GLN A 358 7.61 19.17 23.81
CA GLN A 358 6.74 19.57 24.92
C GLN A 358 5.26 19.30 24.66
N SER A 359 4.82 19.15 23.41
CA SER A 359 3.43 18.75 23.10
C SER A 359 3.22 17.24 23.14
N ALA A 360 4.26 16.44 22.89
CA ALA A 360 4.15 14.98 22.89
C ALA A 360 4.21 14.34 24.28
N THR A 361 4.76 15.05 25.28
CA THR A 361 4.88 14.53 26.67
C THR A 361 3.62 14.76 27.49
N ALA A 362 2.71 15.65 27.06
CA ALA A 362 1.48 15.94 27.77
C ALA A 362 0.33 14.97 27.48
N GLU A 363 0.39 14.16 26.42
CA GLU A 363 -0.70 13.25 26.02
C GLU A 363 -0.40 11.75 26.05
N ARG A 364 0.81 11.34 26.43
CA ARG A 364 1.08 9.91 26.62
C ARG A 364 0.67 9.44 28.03
N LYS A 365 -0.63 9.45 28.34
CA LYS A 365 -1.18 8.47 29.28
C LYS A 365 -1.13 7.09 28.63
N PRO A 366 -0.60 6.06 29.30
CA PRO A 366 -0.57 4.72 28.74
C PRO A 366 -2.00 4.26 28.46
N ARG A 367 -2.35 4.11 27.19
CA ARG A 367 -3.59 3.44 26.76
C ARG A 367 -3.49 1.99 27.26
N ARG A 368 -4.30 1.65 28.27
CA ARG A 368 -4.56 0.26 28.67
C ARG A 368 -5.04 -0.48 27.43
N PRO A 369 -4.57 -1.73 27.16
CA PRO A 369 -5.08 -2.51 26.05
C PRO A 369 -6.59 -2.69 26.25
N SER A 370 -7.37 -2.27 25.26
CA SER A 370 -8.81 -2.46 25.24
C SER A 370 -9.10 -3.96 25.23
N ARG A 371 -9.59 -4.48 26.35
CA ARG A 371 -10.21 -5.80 26.41
C ARG A 371 -11.34 -5.81 25.37
N ARG A 372 -11.20 -6.60 24.33
CA ARG A 372 -12.31 -6.94 23.44
C ARG A 372 -13.42 -7.53 24.29
N VAL A 373 -14.43 -6.75 24.60
CA VAL A 373 -15.69 -7.24 25.16
C VAL A 373 -16.48 -7.81 23.99
N VAL A 374 -16.45 -9.12 23.87
CA VAL A 374 -17.40 -9.84 22.99
C VAL A 374 -18.75 -9.78 23.69
N VAL A 375 -19.59 -8.84 23.29
CA VAL A 375 -20.99 -8.79 23.72
C VAL A 375 -21.74 -9.87 22.97
N GLN A 376 -21.91 -11.04 23.61
CA GLN A 376 -22.92 -12.00 23.19
C GLN A 376 -24.29 -11.46 23.62
N SER A 377 -25.08 -10.98 22.67
CA SER A 377 -26.48 -10.64 22.90
C SER A 377 -27.28 -11.92 23.09
N SER A 378 -27.48 -12.31 24.35
CA SER A 378 -28.48 -13.28 24.73
C SER A 378 -29.84 -12.58 24.87
N HIS A 379 -30.67 -12.67 23.87
CA HIS A 379 -32.10 -12.35 23.98
C HIS A 379 -32.81 -13.54 24.62
N SER A 380 -32.97 -13.47 25.92
CA SER A 380 -33.94 -14.33 26.64
C SER A 380 -35.31 -13.65 26.59
N HIS A 381 -36.19 -14.17 25.76
CA HIS A 381 -37.60 -13.85 25.77
C HIS A 381 -38.25 -14.58 26.96
N ASN A 382 -38.57 -13.81 28.00
CA ASN A 382 -39.36 -14.27 29.13
C ASN A 382 -40.85 -13.96 28.82
N ILE A 383 -41.58 -14.94 28.31
CA ILE A 383 -43.03 -14.84 28.18
C ILE A 383 -43.63 -15.29 29.50
N ARG A 384 -44.07 -14.32 30.28
CA ARG A 384 -44.98 -14.57 31.42
C ARG A 384 -46.40 -14.83 30.87
N LYS A 385 -46.94 -16.02 31.20
CA LYS A 385 -48.36 -16.30 31.14
C LYS A 385 -49.09 -15.50 32.23
N VAL A 386 -50.18 -14.84 31.88
CA VAL A 386 -51.25 -14.50 32.83
C VAL A 386 -52.58 -14.78 32.15
N ALA A 387 -53.35 -15.64 32.82
CA ALA A 387 -54.79 -15.92 32.79
C ALA A 387 -55.48 -16.14 31.43
#